data_340ded6fa176f28483849618abef73b1
#
_entry.id   340ded6fa176f28483849618abef73b1
#
_cell.length_a   1.000
_cell.length_b   1.000
_cell.length_c   1.000
_cell.angle_alpha   90.00
_cell.angle_beta   90.00
_cell.angle_gamma   90.00
#
_symmetry.space_group_name_H-M   'P 1'
#
loop_
_entity.id
_entity.type
_entity.pdbx_description
1 polymer ?
#
loop_
_entity_poly.entity_id
_entity_poly.type
_entity_poly.pdbx_seq_one_letter_code
_entity_poly.pdbx_strand_id
1 'polypeptide(L)'
;MKLKYILLLSCVFAQLWAVGEAGAIFLLIAPGAGPQGAGEAQVAKADDAYASYYNPAGLGFLKGTEVAGMHVNWLPNLASDLYYEFITYRHHIDGLGSLGGHIIYLNLGEQIGMDEFGNPTDNWKSYMGAIAGSFGTHLSETSAIGFNFKVFHQKLSDQV
;
A
#
# COMPACT_ATOMS: atom_id res chain seq x y z
N MET A 1 -5.06 -17.80 33.52
CA MET A 1 -4.64 -16.38 33.58
C MET A 1 -3.20 -16.15 33.10
N LYS A 2 -2.22 -16.93 33.53
CA LYS A 2 -0.76 -16.72 33.19
C LYS A 2 -0.42 -16.85 31.68
N LEU A 3 -1.07 -17.75 30.95
CA LEU A 3 -0.79 -17.94 29.50
C LEU A 3 -1.15 -16.74 28.63
N LYS A 4 -2.22 -16.01 28.98
CA LYS A 4 -2.63 -14.80 28.25
C LYS A 4 -1.59 -13.66 28.37
N TYR A 5 -0.98 -13.52 29.54
CA TYR A 5 0.07 -12.51 29.75
C TYR A 5 1.39 -12.89 29.08
N ILE A 6 1.71 -14.16 28.96
CA ILE A 6 2.90 -14.65 28.24
C ILE A 6 2.73 -14.38 26.73
N LEU A 7 1.56 -14.62 26.16
CA LEU A 7 1.24 -14.30 24.75
C LEU A 7 1.29 -12.78 24.47
N LEU A 8 0.75 -11.97 25.38
CA LEU A 8 0.83 -10.51 25.27
C LEU A 8 2.28 -10.02 25.36
N LEU A 9 3.06 -10.57 26.27
CA LEU A 9 4.47 -10.22 26.44
C LEU A 9 5.32 -10.62 25.23
N SER A 10 5.06 -11.80 24.65
CA SER A 10 5.76 -12.25 23.44
C SER A 10 5.46 -11.38 22.21
N CYS A 11 4.22 -10.88 22.06
CA CYS A 11 3.85 -9.92 21.02
C CYS A 11 4.58 -8.58 21.19
N VAL A 12 4.81 -8.10 22.40
CA VAL A 12 5.54 -6.85 22.66
C VAL A 12 7.03 -7.02 22.32
N PHE A 13 7.64 -8.15 22.67
CA PHE A 13 9.05 -8.42 22.38
C PHE A 13 9.32 -8.68 20.89
N ALA A 14 8.36 -9.20 20.12
CA ALA A 14 8.50 -9.39 18.67
C ALA A 14 8.67 -8.08 17.90
N GLN A 15 8.26 -6.95 18.46
CA GLN A 15 8.40 -5.62 17.84
C GLN A 15 9.82 -5.04 17.95
N LEU A 16 10.67 -5.57 18.84
CA LEU A 16 12.00 -5.00 19.14
C LEU A 16 13.09 -5.37 18.10
N TRP A 17 12.78 -6.25 17.16
CA TRP A 17 13.73 -6.70 16.12
C TRP A 17 13.45 -6.12 14.74
N ALA A 18 12.47 -5.25 14.60
CA ALA A 18 12.19 -4.52 13.37
C ALA A 18 13.17 -3.36 13.22
N VAL A 19 14.42 -3.66 12.91
CA VAL A 19 15.34 -2.67 12.32
C VAL A 19 14.90 -2.52 10.86
N GLY A 20 13.91 -1.65 10.63
CA GLY A 20 13.39 -1.35 9.32
C GLY A 20 14.33 -0.43 8.57
N GLU A 21 15.22 -0.97 7.75
CA GLU A 21 15.60 -0.24 6.56
C GLU A 21 14.33 -0.15 5.70
N ALA A 22 13.88 1.08 5.41
CA ALA A 22 12.68 1.31 4.61
C ALA A 22 12.97 0.92 3.15
N GLY A 23 13.02 -0.38 2.87
CA GLY A 23 13.31 -0.92 1.55
C GLY A 23 12.24 -0.64 0.51
N ALA A 24 11.05 -0.16 0.90
CA ALA A 24 9.92 0.05 0.00
C ALA A 24 9.18 1.36 0.33
N ILE A 25 9.90 2.49 0.30
CA ILE A 25 9.37 3.83 0.65
C ILE A 25 8.15 4.20 -0.20
N PHE A 26 8.07 3.75 -1.46
CA PHE A 26 6.94 4.03 -2.33
C PHE A 26 5.59 3.53 -1.78
N LEU A 27 5.60 2.56 -0.87
CA LEU A 27 4.40 2.07 -0.20
C LEU A 27 3.82 3.08 0.81
N LEU A 28 4.56 4.14 1.15
CA LEU A 28 4.10 5.24 2.00
C LEU A 28 3.39 6.34 1.22
N ILE A 29 3.40 6.27 -0.12
CA ILE A 29 2.66 7.23 -0.96
C ILE A 29 1.17 6.92 -0.80
N ALA A 30 0.48 7.77 -0.07
CA ALA A 30 -0.91 7.59 0.29
C ALA A 30 -1.83 7.78 -0.94
N PRO A 31 -2.65 6.79 -1.32
CA PRO A 31 -3.55 6.91 -2.46
C PRO A 31 -4.86 7.62 -2.10
N GLY A 32 -5.47 8.23 -3.12
CA GLY A 32 -6.81 8.79 -3.05
C GLY A 32 -6.83 10.30 -2.80
N ALA A 33 -7.48 11.05 -3.70
CA ALA A 33 -7.63 12.50 -3.58
C ALA A 33 -8.44 12.90 -2.33
N GLY A 34 -9.48 12.13 -1.99
CA GLY A 34 -10.27 12.35 -0.77
C GLY A 34 -9.45 12.19 0.50
N PRO A 35 -8.79 11.03 0.71
CA PRO A 35 -7.86 10.83 1.82
C PRO A 35 -6.79 11.89 1.94
N GLN A 36 -6.12 12.25 0.84
CA GLN A 36 -5.09 13.29 0.83
C GLN A 36 -5.65 14.67 1.20
N GLY A 37 -6.83 15.02 0.67
CA GLY A 37 -7.52 16.28 1.03
C GLY A 37 -7.92 16.35 2.50
N ALA A 38 -8.12 15.20 3.16
CA ALA A 38 -8.37 15.08 4.59
C ALA A 38 -7.08 14.96 5.44
N GLY A 39 -5.91 15.26 4.86
CA GLY A 39 -4.62 15.12 5.56
C GLY A 39 -4.26 13.70 5.90
N GLU A 40 -4.67 12.73 5.05
CA GLU A 40 -4.47 11.30 5.21
C GLU A 40 -5.17 10.67 6.42
N ALA A 41 -6.13 11.39 7.03
CA ALA A 41 -6.89 10.94 8.19
C ALA A 41 -7.95 9.85 7.83
N GLN A 42 -7.60 8.91 6.94
CA GLN A 42 -8.50 7.89 6.40
C GLN A 42 -8.53 6.58 7.21
N VAL A 43 -7.54 6.36 8.08
CA VAL A 43 -7.41 5.08 8.82
C VAL A 43 -8.64 4.78 9.68
N ALA A 44 -9.19 5.80 10.35
CA ALA A 44 -10.39 5.65 11.19
C ALA A 44 -11.69 5.66 10.36
N LYS A 45 -11.70 6.42 9.26
CA LYS A 45 -12.87 6.55 8.39
C LYS A 45 -13.11 5.28 7.58
N ALA A 46 -12.11 4.82 6.82
CA ALA A 46 -12.02 3.57 6.05
C ALA A 46 -13.38 3.08 5.47
N ASP A 47 -14.14 4.00 4.84
CA ASP A 47 -15.54 3.81 4.44
C ASP A 47 -15.75 3.59 2.94
N ASP A 48 -14.66 3.32 2.20
CA ASP A 48 -14.64 3.09 0.76
C ASP A 48 -13.62 1.98 0.37
N ALA A 49 -13.38 1.79 -0.93
CA ALA A 49 -12.45 0.78 -1.43
C ALA A 49 -11.00 1.03 -1.01
N TYR A 50 -10.63 2.27 -0.67
CA TYR A 50 -9.29 2.58 -0.15
C TYR A 50 -9.03 1.96 1.24
N ALA A 51 -10.06 1.45 1.93
CA ALA A 51 -9.90 0.69 3.16
C ALA A 51 -8.91 -0.48 3.02
N SER A 52 -8.80 -1.08 1.83
CA SER A 52 -7.81 -2.13 1.55
C SER A 52 -6.36 -1.68 1.77
N TYR A 53 -6.08 -0.39 1.61
CA TYR A 53 -4.77 0.21 1.84
C TYR A 53 -4.63 0.76 3.25
N TYR A 54 -5.60 1.57 3.71
CA TYR A 54 -5.50 2.32 4.96
C TYR A 54 -5.82 1.50 6.20
N ASN A 55 -6.91 0.72 6.16
CA ASN A 55 -7.38 -0.08 7.30
C ASN A 55 -8.26 -1.24 6.83
N PRO A 56 -7.70 -2.43 6.62
CA PRO A 56 -8.47 -3.59 6.16
C PRO A 56 -9.64 -3.97 7.08
N ALA A 57 -9.58 -3.66 8.37
CA ALA A 57 -10.69 -3.92 9.29
C ALA A 57 -11.95 -3.13 8.90
N GLY A 58 -11.78 -1.91 8.33
CA GLY A 58 -12.88 -1.11 7.82
C GLY A 58 -13.72 -1.82 6.76
N LEU A 59 -13.11 -2.70 5.95
CA LEU A 59 -13.81 -3.54 4.97
C LEU A 59 -14.93 -4.36 5.61
N GLY A 60 -14.78 -4.76 6.88
CA GLY A 60 -15.77 -5.56 7.59
C GLY A 60 -17.12 -4.87 7.79
N PHE A 61 -17.17 -3.55 7.72
CA PHE A 61 -18.40 -2.76 7.83
C PHE A 61 -19.00 -2.38 6.47
N LEU A 62 -18.26 -2.57 5.38
CA LEU A 62 -18.66 -2.11 4.04
C LEU A 62 -19.41 -3.20 3.31
N LYS A 63 -20.55 -2.83 2.69
CA LYS A 63 -21.39 -3.72 1.88
C LYS A 63 -21.27 -3.39 0.40
N GLY A 64 -21.66 -4.37 -0.44
CA GLY A 64 -21.65 -4.22 -1.89
C GLY A 64 -20.27 -4.34 -2.51
N THR A 65 -20.13 -3.84 -3.73
CA THR A 65 -18.92 -3.90 -4.55
C THR A 65 -18.49 -2.50 -4.93
N GLU A 66 -17.21 -2.23 -4.90
CA GLU A 66 -16.66 -0.94 -5.30
C GLU A 66 -15.29 -1.10 -5.97
N VAL A 67 -15.04 -0.26 -6.97
CA VAL A 67 -13.75 -0.07 -7.61
C VAL A 67 -13.40 1.40 -7.49
N ALA A 68 -12.17 1.69 -7.14
CA ALA A 68 -11.64 3.05 -7.16
C ALA A 68 -10.23 3.05 -7.74
N GLY A 69 -9.82 4.19 -8.29
CA GLY A 69 -8.50 4.34 -8.87
C GLY A 69 -8.00 5.77 -8.76
N MET A 70 -6.69 5.92 -8.89
CA MET A 70 -6.01 7.21 -8.92
C MET A 70 -4.85 7.15 -9.89
N HIS A 71 -4.75 8.16 -10.74
CA HIS A 71 -3.59 8.46 -11.56
C HIS A 71 -3.03 9.81 -11.14
N VAL A 72 -1.70 9.89 -10.96
CA VAL A 72 -1.01 11.15 -10.64
C VAL A 72 0.26 11.23 -11.46
N ASN A 73 0.41 12.32 -12.23
CA ASN A 73 1.69 12.70 -12.77
C ASN A 73 2.59 13.14 -11.63
N TRP A 74 3.63 12.36 -11.36
CA TRP A 74 4.53 12.58 -10.24
C TRP A 74 5.62 13.57 -10.66
N LEU A 75 5.73 14.70 -9.96
CA LEU A 75 6.72 15.73 -10.24
C LEU A 75 6.80 16.18 -11.73
N PRO A 76 5.68 16.59 -12.34
CA PRO A 76 5.61 16.83 -13.81
C PRO A 76 6.58 17.90 -14.32
N ASN A 77 7.06 18.78 -13.44
CA ASN A 77 8.06 19.80 -13.78
C ASN A 77 9.50 19.26 -13.76
N LEU A 78 9.73 18.08 -13.20
CA LEU A 78 11.04 17.42 -13.14
C LEU A 78 11.23 16.48 -14.33
N ALA A 79 10.25 15.62 -14.58
CA ALA A 79 10.25 14.69 -15.70
C ALA A 79 8.81 14.37 -16.10
N SER A 80 8.58 14.21 -17.41
CA SER A 80 7.23 14.01 -17.97
C SER A 80 6.76 12.56 -17.89
N ASP A 81 7.65 11.63 -17.57
CA ASP A 81 7.42 10.18 -17.55
C ASP A 81 7.33 9.59 -16.14
N LEU A 82 7.32 10.46 -15.11
CA LEU A 82 7.07 10.03 -13.73
C LEU A 82 5.57 10.00 -13.44
N TYR A 83 5.04 8.86 -13.02
CA TYR A 83 3.63 8.75 -12.63
C TYR A 83 3.38 7.67 -11.60
N TYR A 84 2.32 7.86 -10.83
CA TYR A 84 1.83 6.93 -9.83
C TYR A 84 0.42 6.48 -10.20
N GLU A 85 0.23 5.16 -10.19
CA GLU A 85 -1.04 4.51 -10.43
C GLU A 85 -1.47 3.72 -9.20
N PHE A 86 -2.73 3.86 -8.86
CA PHE A 86 -3.37 3.06 -7.82
C PHE A 86 -4.74 2.60 -8.31
N ILE A 87 -5.01 1.32 -8.14
CA ILE A 87 -6.34 0.75 -8.36
C ILE A 87 -6.70 -0.14 -7.17
N THR A 88 -7.93 -0.07 -6.72
CA THR A 88 -8.44 -0.87 -5.61
C THR A 88 -9.83 -1.42 -5.92
N TYR A 89 -10.10 -2.59 -5.37
CA TYR A 89 -11.38 -3.29 -5.47
C TYR A 89 -11.78 -3.80 -4.10
N ARG A 90 -13.08 -3.81 -3.82
CA ARG A 90 -13.68 -4.53 -2.70
C ARG A 90 -15.00 -5.18 -3.07
N HIS A 91 -15.32 -6.28 -2.41
CA HIS A 91 -16.57 -7.00 -2.55
C HIS A 91 -17.00 -7.60 -1.22
N HIS A 92 -18.24 -7.36 -0.83
CA HIS A 92 -18.83 -7.93 0.38
C HIS A 92 -19.42 -9.33 0.09
N ILE A 93 -19.17 -10.26 0.98
CA ILE A 93 -19.71 -11.61 0.97
C ILE A 93 -20.55 -11.78 2.23
N ASP A 94 -21.87 -11.94 2.04
CA ASP A 94 -22.81 -12.08 3.16
C ASP A 94 -22.42 -13.23 4.09
N GLY A 95 -22.42 -12.96 5.39
CA GLY A 95 -22.07 -13.92 6.43
C GLY A 95 -20.58 -14.20 6.59
N LEU A 96 -19.71 -13.67 5.73
CA LEU A 96 -18.26 -13.87 5.81
C LEU A 96 -17.50 -12.58 6.14
N GLY A 97 -17.80 -11.48 5.44
CA GLY A 97 -17.09 -10.23 5.50
C GLY A 97 -16.79 -9.68 4.11
N SER A 98 -15.78 -8.87 3.97
CA SER A 98 -15.44 -8.26 2.69
C SER A 98 -14.01 -8.61 2.26
N LEU A 99 -13.89 -9.04 1.02
CA LEU A 99 -12.61 -9.15 0.33
C LEU A 99 -12.28 -7.80 -0.30
N GLY A 100 -11.02 -7.46 -0.30
CA GLY A 100 -10.49 -6.29 -0.97
C GLY A 100 -9.10 -6.55 -1.54
N GLY A 101 -8.58 -5.58 -2.25
CA GLY A 101 -7.21 -5.62 -2.75
C GLY A 101 -6.87 -4.36 -3.49
N HIS A 102 -5.58 -4.14 -3.70
CA HIS A 102 -5.10 -2.99 -4.46
C HIS A 102 -3.81 -3.30 -5.20
N ILE A 103 -3.59 -2.53 -6.24
CA ILE A 103 -2.35 -2.52 -7.03
C ILE A 103 -1.79 -1.10 -6.96
N ILE A 104 -0.48 -1.02 -6.74
CA ILE A 104 0.32 0.19 -6.76
C ILE A 104 1.36 0.05 -7.87
N TYR A 105 1.52 1.08 -8.68
CA TYR A 105 2.59 1.17 -9.65
C TYR A 105 3.15 2.59 -9.68
N LEU A 106 4.45 2.72 -9.43
CA LEU A 106 5.20 3.96 -9.52
C LEU A 106 6.22 3.82 -10.65
N ASN A 107 6.02 4.57 -11.71
CA ASN A 107 7.00 4.71 -12.78
C ASN A 107 7.97 5.84 -12.46
N LEU A 108 9.26 5.53 -12.43
CA LEU A 108 10.34 6.50 -12.20
C LEU A 108 11.04 6.94 -13.49
N GLY A 109 10.44 6.56 -14.63
CA GLY A 109 10.90 6.95 -15.95
C GLY A 109 12.17 6.26 -16.40
N GLU A 110 12.75 6.83 -17.45
CA GLU A 110 14.02 6.38 -18.03
C GLU A 110 15.18 7.11 -17.35
N GLN A 111 16.15 6.34 -16.88
CA GLN A 111 17.39 6.84 -16.27
C GLN A 111 18.52 6.73 -17.27
N ILE A 112 19.31 7.78 -17.40
CA ILE A 112 20.51 7.80 -18.23
C ILE A 112 21.70 7.40 -17.36
N GLY A 113 22.35 6.30 -17.73
CA GLY A 113 23.61 5.89 -17.08
C GLY A 113 24.75 6.83 -17.44
N MET A 114 25.63 7.05 -16.49
CA MET A 114 26.85 7.84 -16.67
C MET A 114 28.04 7.04 -16.15
N ASP A 115 29.13 7.07 -16.88
CA ASP A 115 30.40 6.55 -16.41
C ASP A 115 31.08 7.51 -15.41
N GLU A 116 32.20 7.10 -14.83
CA GLU A 116 32.99 7.91 -13.89
C GLU A 116 33.56 9.21 -14.50
N PHE A 117 33.56 9.32 -15.84
CA PHE A 117 34.02 10.47 -16.59
C PHE A 117 32.84 11.37 -17.05
N GLY A 118 31.60 10.99 -16.73
CA GLY A 118 30.40 11.74 -17.10
C GLY A 118 29.92 11.47 -18.54
N ASN A 119 30.39 10.41 -19.20
CA ASN A 119 29.87 10.02 -20.49
C ASN A 119 28.60 9.20 -20.34
N PRO A 120 27.55 9.42 -21.16
CA PRO A 120 26.36 8.60 -21.16
C PRO A 120 26.69 7.15 -21.45
N THR A 121 26.11 6.24 -20.67
CA THR A 121 26.12 4.80 -20.86
C THR A 121 24.73 4.28 -21.21
N ASP A 122 24.43 3.00 -20.95
CA ASP A 122 23.13 2.41 -21.24
C ASP A 122 22.02 3.05 -20.40
N ASN A 123 20.84 3.23 -21.00
CA ASN A 123 19.65 3.69 -20.33
C ASN A 123 18.88 2.52 -19.75
N TRP A 124 18.25 2.72 -18.59
CA TRP A 124 17.35 1.73 -18.01
C TRP A 124 16.06 2.39 -17.50
N LYS A 125 14.99 1.58 -17.41
CA LYS A 125 13.71 2.02 -16.84
C LYS A 125 13.63 1.58 -15.40
N SER A 126 13.31 2.55 -14.53
CA SER A 126 13.10 2.34 -13.10
C SER A 126 11.61 2.34 -12.78
N TYR A 127 11.17 1.37 -12.00
CA TYR A 127 9.79 1.29 -11.53
C TYR A 127 9.67 0.53 -10.21
N MET A 128 8.59 0.77 -9.50
CA MET A 128 8.21 0.05 -8.29
C MET A 128 6.75 -0.36 -8.39
N GLY A 129 6.42 -1.55 -7.94
CA GLY A 129 5.05 -2.05 -7.97
C GLY A 129 4.72 -2.90 -6.76
N ALA A 130 3.46 -2.91 -6.38
CA ALA A 130 2.94 -3.78 -5.35
C ALA A 130 1.54 -4.27 -5.68
N ILE A 131 1.23 -5.49 -5.26
CA ILE A 131 -0.11 -6.05 -5.26
C ILE A 131 -0.47 -6.52 -3.86
N ALA A 132 -1.68 -6.23 -3.43
CA ALA A 132 -2.17 -6.58 -2.11
C ALA A 132 -3.55 -7.23 -2.17
N GLY A 133 -3.74 -8.25 -1.34
CA GLY A 133 -5.03 -8.84 -1.02
C GLY A 133 -5.40 -8.55 0.42
N SER A 134 -6.64 -8.16 0.66
CA SER A 134 -7.16 -7.77 1.97
C SER A 134 -8.43 -8.54 2.30
N PHE A 135 -8.65 -8.76 3.57
CA PHE A 135 -9.89 -9.27 4.10
C PHE A 135 -10.26 -8.52 5.38
N GLY A 136 -11.54 -8.22 5.55
CA GLY A 136 -12.05 -7.61 6.77
C GLY A 136 -13.42 -8.18 7.13
N THR A 137 -13.64 -8.42 8.42
CA THR A 137 -14.93 -8.88 8.94
C THR A 137 -15.24 -8.19 10.26
N HIS A 138 -16.52 -7.86 10.47
CA HIS A 138 -16.97 -7.32 11.74
C HIS A 138 -17.12 -8.44 12.78
N LEU A 139 -16.74 -8.15 14.00
CA LEU A 139 -16.92 -9.02 15.16
C LEU A 139 -18.14 -8.61 15.99
N SER A 140 -18.48 -7.33 15.94
CA SER A 140 -19.65 -6.72 16.56
C SER A 140 -20.07 -5.48 15.78
N GLU A 141 -21.11 -4.79 16.20
CA GLU A 141 -21.55 -3.53 15.58
C GLU A 141 -20.47 -2.41 15.58
N THR A 142 -19.53 -2.49 16.51
CA THR A 142 -18.49 -1.45 16.71
C THR A 142 -17.07 -1.96 16.57
N SER A 143 -16.90 -3.27 16.30
CA SER A 143 -15.55 -3.86 16.25
C SER A 143 -15.39 -4.74 15.02
N ALA A 144 -14.26 -4.59 14.35
CA ALA A 144 -13.88 -5.41 13.21
C ALA A 144 -12.40 -5.81 13.30
N ILE A 145 -12.07 -6.85 12.57
CA ILE A 145 -10.69 -7.29 12.35
C ILE A 145 -10.45 -7.41 10.87
N GLY A 146 -9.25 -7.10 10.45
CA GLY A 146 -8.83 -7.25 9.05
C GLY A 146 -7.34 -7.51 8.94
N PHE A 147 -6.96 -8.05 7.81
CA PHE A 147 -5.56 -8.26 7.47
C PHE A 147 -5.33 -7.96 5.99
N ASN A 148 -4.08 -7.67 5.68
CA ASN A 148 -3.60 -7.40 4.34
C ASN A 148 -2.32 -8.19 4.11
N PHE A 149 -2.23 -8.85 2.97
CA PHE A 149 -1.01 -9.46 2.48
C PHE A 149 -0.57 -8.72 1.23
N LYS A 150 0.70 -8.27 1.22
CA LYS A 150 1.26 -7.45 0.14
C LYS A 150 2.56 -8.04 -0.35
N VAL A 151 2.69 -8.12 -1.67
CA VAL A 151 3.93 -8.46 -2.37
C VAL A 151 4.34 -7.25 -3.19
N PHE A 152 5.63 -6.92 -3.18
CA PHE A 152 6.15 -5.80 -3.97
C PHE A 152 7.41 -6.19 -4.73
N HIS A 153 7.67 -5.45 -5.79
CA HIS A 153 8.85 -5.55 -6.63
C HIS A 153 9.39 -4.16 -6.94
N GLN A 154 10.71 -4.02 -6.96
CA GLN A 154 11.39 -2.78 -7.29
C GLN A 154 12.50 -3.06 -8.30
N LYS A 155 12.55 -2.24 -9.35
CA LYS A 155 13.66 -2.19 -10.30
C LYS A 155 14.17 -0.76 -10.33
N LEU A 156 15.32 -0.52 -9.73
CA LEU A 156 15.93 0.82 -9.63
C LEU A 156 17.12 0.99 -10.58
N SER A 157 17.78 -0.10 -10.94
CA SER A 157 18.91 -0.13 -11.86
C SER A 157 19.00 -1.46 -12.58
N ASP A 158 19.68 -1.52 -13.71
CA ASP A 158 20.02 -2.78 -14.39
C ASP A 158 21.39 -3.33 -13.93
N GLN A 159 22.09 -2.60 -13.06
CA GLN A 159 23.34 -3.07 -12.47
C GLN A 159 23.02 -3.88 -11.20
N VAL A 160 23.26 -5.16 -11.27
CA VAL A 160 23.35 -6.08 -10.12
C VAL A 160 24.82 -6.31 -9.81
#